data_abb0e442eb1468590b19dff4cfa96cd2
#
_entry.id   abb0e442eb1468590b19dff4cfa96cd2
#
_cell.length_a   1.000
_cell.length_b   1.000
_cell.length_c   1.000
_cell.angle_alpha   90.00
_cell.angle_beta   90.00
_cell.angle_gamma   90.00
#
_symmetry.space_group_name_H-M   'P 1'
#
loop_
_entity.id
_entity.type
_entity.pdbx_description
1 polymer ?
#
loop_
_entity_poly.entity_id
_entity_poly.type
_entity_poly.pdbx_seq_one_letter_code
_entity_poly.pdbx_strand_id
1 'polypeptide(L)' 'MNWISTKLKFPKPGEKVIAACRNKNMMDCGIWLYDICYYFPDGGWEGRDNWEDVLYWSYIESPE' A
#
# COMPACT_ATOMS: atom_id res chain seq x y z
N MET A 1 -0.43 13.73 -4.57
CA MET A 1 -0.63 12.29 -4.78
C MET A 1 -2.06 11.93 -4.40
N ASN A 2 -2.75 11.21 -5.24
CA ASN A 2 -4.15 10.86 -5.00
C ASN A 2 -4.23 9.50 -4.34
N TRP A 3 -4.43 9.50 -3.04
CA TRP A 3 -4.56 8.26 -2.28
C TRP A 3 -5.94 7.65 -2.47
N ILE A 4 -5.96 6.36 -2.72
CA ILE A 4 -7.20 5.60 -2.91
C ILE A 4 -7.34 4.63 -1.76
N SER A 5 -8.50 4.65 -1.10
CA SER A 5 -8.76 3.75 0.01
C SER A 5 -8.96 2.32 -0.51
N THR A 6 -8.36 1.35 0.17
CA THR A 6 -8.57 -0.05 -0.16
C THR A 6 -10.01 -0.48 0.08
N LYS A 7 -10.76 0.31 0.84
CA LYS A 7 -12.18 0.04 1.03
C LYS A 7 -13.00 0.40 -0.21
N LEU A 8 -12.45 1.24 -1.08
CA LEU A 8 -13.14 1.65 -2.30
C LEU A 8 -12.77 0.78 -3.49
N LYS A 9 -11.49 0.54 -3.67
CA LYS A 9 -11.05 -0.32 -4.75
C LYS A 9 -9.59 -0.74 -4.55
N PHE A 10 -9.18 -1.75 -5.27
CA PHE A 10 -7.81 -2.23 -5.30
C PHE A 10 -7.16 -1.89 -6.63
N PRO A 11 -5.83 -1.85 -6.69
CA PRO A 11 -5.14 -1.62 -7.96
C PRO A 11 -5.27 -2.83 -8.88
N LYS A 12 -4.90 -2.63 -10.13
CA LYS A 12 -4.87 -3.74 -11.08
C LYS A 12 -3.87 -4.78 -10.63
N PRO A 13 -4.20 -6.07 -10.77
CA PRO A 13 -3.26 -7.12 -10.37
C PRO A 13 -1.91 -6.97 -11.03
N GLY A 14 -0.85 -7.08 -10.22
CA GLY A 14 0.51 -7.01 -10.72
C GLY A 14 1.02 -5.61 -11.03
N GLU A 15 0.22 -4.59 -10.83
CA GLU A 15 0.67 -3.23 -11.08
C GLU A 15 1.44 -2.70 -9.87
N LYS A 16 2.57 -2.07 -10.15
CA LYS A 16 3.41 -1.49 -9.11
C LYS A 16 2.74 -0.22 -8.59
N VAL A 17 2.54 -0.15 -7.29
CA VAL A 17 1.92 1.00 -6.64
C VAL A 17 2.67 1.31 -5.35
N ILE A 18 2.43 2.51 -4.82
CA ILE A 18 2.90 2.84 -3.49
C ILE A 18 1.75 2.60 -2.52
N ALA A 19 2.05 1.89 -1.45
CA ALA A 19 1.06 1.53 -0.45
C ALA A 19 1.33 2.25 0.85
N ALA A 20 0.28 2.63 1.55
CA ALA A 20 0.37 3.30 2.84
C ALA A 20 -0.30 2.43 3.90
N CYS A 21 0.44 2.15 4.96
CA CYS A 21 -0.01 1.35 6.08
C CYS A 21 0.22 2.12 7.37
N ARG A 22 -0.59 1.85 8.38
CA ARG A 22 -0.35 2.42 9.70
C ARG A 22 0.46 1.44 10.53
N ASN A 23 1.47 1.95 11.20
CA ASN A 23 2.26 1.13 12.08
C ASN A 23 1.49 0.93 13.40
N LYS A 24 1.21 -0.31 13.73
CA LYS A 24 0.50 -0.64 14.97
C LYS A 24 1.44 -0.89 16.13
N ASN A 25 2.72 -0.76 15.89
CA ASN A 25 3.70 -0.88 16.94
C ASN A 25 3.42 0.18 18.00
N MET A 26 3.47 -0.20 19.27
CA MET A 26 3.10 0.70 20.36
C MET A 26 3.92 1.98 20.37
N MET A 27 5.19 1.88 20.03
CA MET A 27 6.08 3.04 20.07
C MET A 27 5.83 4.00 18.91
N ASP A 28 5.27 3.49 17.82
CA ASP A 28 5.10 4.26 16.61
C ASP A 28 3.65 4.33 16.15
N CYS A 29 2.72 4.12 17.08
CA CYS A 29 1.30 4.09 16.74
C CYS A 29 0.89 5.40 16.06
N GLY A 30 0.28 5.29 14.91
CA GLY A 30 -0.16 6.45 14.16
C GLY A 30 0.81 6.92 13.09
N ILE A 31 2.01 6.36 13.06
CA ILE A 31 2.97 6.70 12.01
C ILE A 31 2.63 5.92 10.76
N TRP A 32 2.59 6.62 9.63
CA TRP A 32 2.36 6.00 8.35
C TRP A 32 3.65 5.40 7.81
N LEU A 33 3.52 4.19 7.27
CA LEU A 33 4.61 3.50 6.60
C LEU A 33 4.26 3.36 5.14
N TYR A 34 5.23 3.62 4.27
CA TYR A 34 5.04 3.58 2.84
C TYR A 34 5.98 2.57 2.21
N ASP A 35 5.49 1.85 1.22
CA ASP A 35 6.32 0.88 0.52
C ASP A 35 5.80 0.71 -0.90
N ILE A 36 6.69 0.31 -1.79
CA ILE A 36 6.33 0.01 -3.15
C ILE A 36 5.98 -1.47 -3.22
N CYS A 37 4.80 -1.76 -3.72
CA CYS A 37 4.36 -3.15 -3.75
C CYS A 37 3.40 -3.40 -4.90
N TYR A 38 2.99 -4.66 -5.02
CA TYR A 38 2.07 -5.14 -6.04
C TYR A 38 0.89 -5.78 -5.35
N TYR A 39 -0.28 -5.66 -5.95
CA TYR A 39 -1.47 -6.32 -5.42
C TYR A 39 -1.87 -7.48 -6.31
N PHE A 40 -2.20 -8.61 -5.70
CA PHE A 40 -2.72 -9.78 -6.40
C PHE A 40 -3.95 -10.27 -5.65
N PRO A 41 -5.09 -10.45 -6.34
CA PRO A 41 -6.32 -10.87 -5.66
C PRO A 41 -6.17 -12.17 -4.87
N ASP A 42 -5.34 -13.09 -5.36
CA ASP A 42 -5.16 -14.38 -4.70
C ASP A 42 -4.13 -14.35 -3.59
N GLY A 43 -3.14 -13.49 -3.70
CA GLY A 43 -2.02 -13.47 -2.76
C GLY A 43 -1.93 -12.23 -1.89
N GLY A 44 -2.76 -11.24 -2.15
CA GLY A 44 -2.72 -9.99 -1.39
C GLY A 44 -1.57 -9.10 -1.83
N TRP A 45 -1.04 -8.35 -0.89
CA TRP A 45 0.01 -7.38 -1.19
C TRP A 45 1.38 -8.03 -1.12
N GLU A 46 2.18 -7.81 -2.13
CA GLU A 46 3.52 -8.36 -2.20
C GLU A 46 4.56 -7.27 -2.41
N GLY A 47 5.78 -7.54 -2.02
CA GLY A 47 6.89 -6.60 -2.17
C GLY A 47 7.06 -5.65 -1.00
N ARG A 48 6.33 -5.87 0.07
CA ARG A 48 6.43 -5.05 1.27
C ARG A 48 6.86 -5.87 2.47
N ASP A 49 7.32 -5.19 3.48
CA ASP A 49 7.58 -5.85 4.74
C ASP A 49 6.26 -6.29 5.35
N ASN A 50 6.33 -7.35 6.13
CA ASN A 50 5.14 -7.94 6.70
C ASN A 50 4.79 -7.29 8.03
N TRP A 51 4.29 -6.06 7.98
CA TRP A 51 3.94 -5.37 9.21
C TRP A 51 2.46 -5.05 9.35
N GLU A 52 1.79 -4.57 8.32
CA GLU A 52 0.41 -4.12 8.50
C GLU A 52 -0.41 -4.28 7.22
N ASP A 53 -1.71 -4.19 7.37
CA ASP A 53 -2.60 -4.16 6.22
C ASP A 53 -2.49 -2.82 5.52
N VAL A 54 -2.55 -2.87 4.21
CA VAL A 54 -2.54 -1.65 3.40
C VAL A 54 -3.89 -0.97 3.52
N LEU A 55 -3.89 0.30 3.89
CA LEU A 55 -5.12 1.08 4.02
C LEU A 55 -5.37 1.98 2.82
N TYR A 56 -4.31 2.50 2.21
CA TYR A 56 -4.39 3.37 1.05
C TYR A 56 -3.29 3.00 0.07
N TRP A 57 -3.52 3.32 -1.18
CA TRP A 57 -2.53 3.12 -2.21
C TRP A 57 -2.65 4.20 -3.27
N SER A 58 -1.62 4.36 -4.07
CA SER A 58 -1.62 5.33 -5.16
C SER A 58 -0.77 4.80 -6.28
N TYR A 59 -1.11 5.20 -7.50
CA TYR A 59 -0.28 4.88 -8.64
C TYR A 59 1.03 5.63 -8.56
N ILE A 60 2.09 5.00 -9.04
CA ILE A 60 3.39 5.64 -9.14
C ILE A 60 3.45 6.32 -10.50
N GLU A 61 3.68 7.62 -10.50
CA GLU A 61 3.75 8.37 -11.73
C GLU A 61 5.16 8.37 -12.27
N SER A 62 5.26 8.13 -13.57
CA SER A 62 6.54 8.23 -14.26
C SER A 62 6.95 9.70 -14.35
N PRO A 63 8.25 10.00 -14.25
CA PRO A 63 8.71 11.37 -14.45
C PRO A 63 8.61 11.82 -15.91
N GLU A 64 8.29 10.93 -16.79
CA GLU A 64 8.12 11.25 -18.22
C GLU A 64 6.77 10.87 -18.73
#